data_49340e1457aaace0d22cdbbefbdc637e
#
_entry.id   49340e1457aaace0d22cdbbefbdc637e
#
_cell.length_a   1.000
_cell.length_b   1.000
_cell.length_c   1.000
_cell.angle_alpha   90.00
_cell.angle_beta   90.00
_cell.angle_gamma   90.00
#
_symmetry.space_group_name_H-M   'P 1'
#
loop_
_entity.id
_entity.type
_entity.pdbx_description
1 polymer ?
#
loop_
_entity_poly.entity_id
_entity_poly.type
_entity_poly.pdbx_seq_one_letter_code
_entity_poly.pdbx_strand_id
1 'polypeptide(L)'
;ILKEMDYHTDCLLGCTGAILVDGENELYTKNMAKKIAFSLNRAGCMLPGHTFAEATGSLKNQTKNAMHRNLSLKEAFFANAGEAVCHALEYADGRTPAHTDRPARLLCIYAGNKQKSNTCLFWKLVRKFLPEDKIVIREINLRNGEVADCLGCPFEVCLHYSEKGSCFYGGVMVEQVYPALLESDALMILSPNYNDSVSANIMAFINRLTALYRKVDFKDKLLFSIVVSGYSGSDILAEQLISSLHFNKGFALPAHAIRMLTANDPGGILSCKDIEKEAAVYAERIKKNLYTFNKN
;
A
#
# COMPACT_ATOMS: atom_id res chain seq x y z
N ILE A 1 -10.48 19.77 -11.00
CA ILE A 1 -10.86 18.97 -9.82
C ILE A 1 -9.60 18.54 -9.07
N LEU A 2 -8.69 17.71 -9.61
CA LEU A 2 -7.51 17.22 -8.88
C LEU A 2 -6.66 18.35 -8.29
N LYS A 3 -6.45 19.44 -9.06
CA LYS A 3 -5.71 20.61 -8.60
C LYS A 3 -6.38 21.35 -7.43
N GLU A 4 -7.70 21.42 -7.42
CA GLU A 4 -8.46 22.01 -6.29
C GLU A 4 -8.36 21.15 -5.04
N MET A 5 -8.33 19.82 -5.18
CA MET A 5 -8.16 18.91 -4.05
C MET A 5 -6.78 19.04 -3.39
N ASP A 6 -5.75 19.46 -4.13
CA ASP A 6 -4.43 19.72 -3.57
C ASP A 6 -4.39 20.94 -2.62
N TYR A 7 -5.30 21.89 -2.78
CA TYR A 7 -5.44 23.04 -1.88
C TYR A 7 -6.31 22.74 -0.64
N HIS A 8 -7.18 21.72 -0.70
CA HIS A 8 -8.13 21.35 0.35
C HIS A 8 -7.85 19.93 0.85
N THR A 9 -6.76 19.77 1.62
CA THR A 9 -6.21 18.45 2.00
C THR A 9 -7.14 17.55 2.82
N ASP A 10 -8.22 18.08 3.37
CA ASP A 10 -9.19 17.33 4.19
C ASP A 10 -10.62 17.37 3.63
N CYS A 11 -10.81 17.83 2.36
CA CYS A 11 -12.14 18.00 1.76
C CYS A 11 -12.90 16.68 1.56
N LEU A 12 -12.22 15.54 1.56
CA LEU A 12 -12.80 14.19 1.46
C LEU A 12 -12.64 13.37 2.75
N LEU A 13 -12.32 14.01 3.85
CA LEU A 13 -12.19 13.30 5.13
C LEU A 13 -13.53 12.68 5.54
N GLY A 14 -13.51 11.38 5.82
CA GLY A 14 -14.74 10.61 6.10
C GLY A 14 -15.42 10.03 4.86
N CYS A 15 -14.93 10.36 3.65
CA CYS A 15 -15.41 9.72 2.44
C CYS A 15 -14.69 8.39 2.19
N THR A 16 -15.43 7.45 1.59
CA THR A 16 -14.90 6.19 1.06
C THR A 16 -15.10 6.19 -0.45
N GLY A 17 -14.11 5.70 -1.21
CA GLY A 17 -14.14 5.77 -2.67
C GLY A 17 -13.83 4.46 -3.37
N ALA A 18 -14.33 4.32 -4.59
CA ALA A 18 -13.91 3.34 -5.58
C ALA A 18 -13.46 4.06 -6.86
N ILE A 19 -12.53 3.46 -7.59
CA ILE A 19 -11.98 4.02 -8.82
C ILE A 19 -12.30 3.08 -9.97
N LEU A 20 -13.07 3.60 -10.92
CA LEU A 20 -13.42 2.89 -12.14
C LEU A 20 -12.83 3.67 -13.31
N VAL A 21 -12.07 2.98 -14.16
CA VAL A 21 -11.47 3.59 -15.35
C VAL A 21 -11.78 2.76 -16.58
N ASP A 22 -12.08 3.44 -17.66
CA ASP A 22 -12.31 2.87 -18.99
C ASP A 22 -11.43 3.60 -20.00
N GLY A 23 -10.80 2.85 -20.91
CA GLY A 23 -9.89 3.38 -21.90
C GLY A 23 -10.05 2.71 -23.25
N GLU A 24 -9.89 3.48 -24.33
CA GLU A 24 -10.00 3.00 -25.70
C GLU A 24 -8.89 2.02 -26.13
N ASN A 25 -7.80 1.96 -25.34
CA ASN A 25 -6.65 1.09 -25.61
C ASN A 25 -6.02 0.59 -24.28
N GLU A 26 -4.88 -0.11 -24.37
CA GLU A 26 -4.17 -0.69 -23.23
C GLU A 26 -3.27 0.31 -22.47
N LEU A 27 -3.26 1.57 -22.89
CA LEU A 27 -2.38 2.59 -22.33
C LEU A 27 -3.18 3.58 -21.47
N TYR A 28 -2.49 4.23 -20.55
CA TYR A 28 -2.94 5.35 -19.72
C TYR A 28 -3.97 5.06 -18.62
N THR A 29 -4.77 4.02 -18.69
CA THR A 29 -5.80 3.70 -17.69
C THR A 29 -5.23 3.64 -16.28
N LYS A 30 -4.21 2.80 -16.03
CA LYS A 30 -3.56 2.73 -14.71
C LYS A 30 -2.81 4.00 -14.34
N ASN A 31 -2.24 4.72 -15.31
CA ASN A 31 -1.56 5.99 -15.05
C ASN A 31 -2.55 7.05 -14.57
N MET A 32 -3.74 7.13 -15.17
CA MET A 32 -4.80 8.01 -14.71
C MET A 32 -5.33 7.58 -13.35
N ALA A 33 -5.63 6.29 -13.18
CA ALA A 33 -6.16 5.74 -11.94
C ALA A 33 -5.26 6.03 -10.73
N LYS A 34 -3.93 5.81 -10.84
CA LYS A 34 -3.01 6.06 -9.72
C LYS A 34 -2.93 7.53 -9.32
N LYS A 35 -3.05 8.47 -10.29
CA LYS A 35 -3.10 9.91 -10.01
C LYS A 35 -4.39 10.28 -9.29
N ILE A 36 -5.52 9.72 -9.73
CA ILE A 36 -6.81 9.90 -9.06
C ILE A 36 -6.73 9.36 -7.63
N ALA A 37 -6.26 8.12 -7.44
CA ALA A 37 -6.12 7.51 -6.12
C ALA A 37 -5.22 8.34 -5.19
N PHE A 38 -4.09 8.81 -5.70
CA PHE A 38 -3.18 9.67 -4.97
C PHE A 38 -3.85 10.96 -4.50
N SER A 39 -4.53 11.66 -5.40
CA SER A 39 -5.23 12.92 -5.08
C SER A 39 -6.40 12.69 -4.11
N LEU A 40 -7.22 11.66 -4.32
CA LEU A 40 -8.31 11.30 -3.42
C LEU A 40 -7.79 10.98 -2.00
N ASN A 41 -6.76 10.13 -1.91
CA ASN A 41 -6.19 9.75 -0.61
C ASN A 41 -5.55 10.93 0.12
N ARG A 42 -4.88 11.80 -0.62
CA ARG A 42 -4.28 13.02 -0.11
C ARG A 42 -5.31 14.02 0.37
N ALA A 43 -6.50 14.05 -0.23
CA ALA A 43 -7.65 14.84 0.20
C ALA A 43 -8.45 14.20 1.36
N GLY A 44 -7.99 13.08 1.90
CA GLY A 44 -8.61 12.42 3.05
C GLY A 44 -9.58 11.29 2.73
N CYS A 45 -9.73 10.90 1.46
CA CYS A 45 -10.57 9.78 1.08
C CYS A 45 -9.92 8.44 1.46
N MET A 46 -10.71 7.54 2.06
CA MET A 46 -10.37 6.14 2.26
C MET A 46 -10.64 5.35 0.97
N LEU A 47 -9.69 4.54 0.53
CA LEU A 47 -9.86 3.59 -0.57
C LEU A 47 -9.70 2.16 -0.01
N PRO A 48 -10.79 1.43 0.26
CA PRO A 48 -10.73 0.06 0.74
C PRO A 48 -10.03 -0.87 -0.25
N GLY A 49 -9.61 -2.04 0.20
CA GLY A 49 -9.02 -3.03 -0.68
C GLY A 49 -9.99 -3.46 -1.80
N HIS A 50 -9.44 -3.73 -2.99
CA HIS A 50 -10.22 -4.10 -4.18
C HIS A 50 -11.26 -3.07 -4.67
N THR A 51 -11.05 -1.79 -4.38
CA THR A 51 -11.92 -0.71 -4.89
C THR A 51 -11.43 -0.08 -6.20
N PHE A 52 -10.72 -0.88 -7.01
CA PHE A 52 -10.24 -0.48 -8.33
C PHE A 52 -10.70 -1.46 -9.41
N ALA A 53 -11.35 -0.95 -10.45
CA ALA A 53 -11.68 -1.72 -11.64
C ALA A 53 -11.28 -0.96 -12.92
N GLU A 54 -10.73 -1.71 -13.88
CA GLU A 54 -10.15 -1.19 -15.10
C GLU A 54 -10.74 -1.93 -16.33
N ALA A 55 -11.20 -1.18 -17.31
CA ALA A 55 -11.46 -1.65 -18.66
C ALA A 55 -10.38 -1.07 -19.60
N THR A 56 -9.64 -1.95 -20.27
CA THR A 56 -8.79 -1.57 -21.39
C THR A 56 -9.56 -1.78 -22.70
N GLY A 57 -9.12 -1.17 -23.80
CA GLY A 57 -9.85 -1.25 -25.08
C GLY A 57 -10.15 -2.67 -25.55
N SER A 58 -9.23 -3.63 -25.35
CA SER A 58 -9.46 -5.04 -25.69
C SER A 58 -10.13 -5.86 -24.59
N LEU A 59 -10.27 -5.34 -23.37
CA LEU A 59 -10.70 -6.04 -22.16
C LEU A 59 -9.88 -7.30 -21.82
N LYS A 60 -8.71 -7.50 -22.44
CA LYS A 60 -7.85 -8.68 -22.17
C LYS A 60 -7.35 -8.73 -20.72
N ASN A 61 -7.30 -7.60 -20.02
CA ASN A 61 -7.02 -7.55 -18.60
C ASN A 61 -8.08 -8.28 -17.75
N GLN A 62 -9.28 -8.56 -18.29
CA GLN A 62 -10.35 -9.31 -17.63
C GLN A 62 -10.31 -10.82 -17.91
N THR A 63 -9.40 -11.32 -18.76
CA THR A 63 -9.40 -12.72 -19.21
C THR A 63 -9.44 -13.73 -18.05
N LYS A 64 -8.62 -13.55 -17.01
CA LYS A 64 -8.60 -14.48 -15.87
C LYS A 64 -9.91 -14.46 -15.08
N ASN A 65 -10.45 -13.27 -14.81
CA ASN A 65 -11.71 -13.10 -14.10
C ASN A 65 -12.88 -13.70 -14.89
N ALA A 66 -12.90 -13.48 -16.20
CA ALA A 66 -13.89 -14.05 -17.10
C ALA A 66 -13.85 -15.59 -17.09
N MET A 67 -12.66 -16.17 -17.18
CA MET A 67 -12.48 -17.64 -17.12
C MET A 67 -12.92 -18.23 -15.78
N HIS A 68 -12.51 -17.64 -14.66
CA HIS A 68 -12.86 -18.15 -13.33
C HIS A 68 -14.36 -18.08 -13.03
N ARG A 69 -15.07 -17.11 -13.62
CA ARG A 69 -16.49 -16.87 -13.38
C ARG A 69 -17.40 -17.39 -14.49
N ASN A 70 -16.82 -17.96 -15.54
CA ASN A 70 -17.53 -18.37 -16.74
C ASN A 70 -18.38 -17.22 -17.35
N LEU A 71 -17.77 -16.05 -17.49
CA LEU A 71 -18.36 -14.82 -18.01
C LEU A 71 -17.66 -14.39 -19.29
N SER A 72 -18.30 -13.54 -20.09
CA SER A 72 -17.62 -12.78 -21.13
C SER A 72 -16.69 -11.72 -20.52
N LEU A 73 -15.73 -11.20 -21.29
CA LEU A 73 -14.80 -10.16 -20.82
C LEU A 73 -15.53 -8.91 -20.32
N LYS A 74 -16.62 -8.53 -21.00
CA LYS A 74 -17.44 -7.37 -20.64
C LYS A 74 -18.21 -7.61 -19.33
N GLU A 75 -18.85 -8.76 -19.19
CA GLU A 75 -19.55 -9.13 -17.95
C GLU A 75 -18.58 -9.22 -16.77
N ALA A 76 -17.36 -9.76 -16.98
CA ALA A 76 -16.34 -9.82 -15.94
C ALA A 76 -15.89 -8.42 -15.48
N PHE A 77 -15.78 -7.46 -16.40
CA PHE A 77 -15.50 -6.07 -16.03
C PHE A 77 -16.63 -5.47 -15.19
N PHE A 78 -17.89 -5.62 -15.63
CA PHE A 78 -19.04 -5.08 -14.87
C PHE A 78 -19.16 -5.74 -13.49
N ALA A 79 -18.90 -7.04 -13.38
CA ALA A 79 -18.87 -7.73 -12.09
C ALA A 79 -17.79 -7.14 -11.17
N ASN A 80 -16.57 -6.95 -11.67
CA ASN A 80 -15.47 -6.34 -10.91
C ASN A 80 -15.78 -4.89 -10.51
N ALA A 81 -16.37 -4.11 -11.42
CA ALA A 81 -16.75 -2.73 -11.13
C ALA A 81 -17.85 -2.67 -10.05
N GLY A 82 -18.86 -3.55 -10.15
CA GLY A 82 -19.89 -3.68 -9.12
C GLY A 82 -19.33 -4.06 -7.75
N GLU A 83 -18.44 -5.06 -7.71
CA GLU A 83 -17.75 -5.47 -6.47
C GLU A 83 -16.92 -4.33 -5.86
N ALA A 84 -16.19 -3.57 -6.69
CA ALA A 84 -15.41 -2.44 -6.21
C ALA A 84 -16.28 -1.37 -5.55
N VAL A 85 -17.45 -1.07 -6.13
CA VAL A 85 -18.43 -0.14 -5.56
C VAL A 85 -19.06 -0.72 -4.29
N CYS A 86 -19.47 -1.99 -4.30
CA CYS A 86 -20.03 -2.66 -3.13
C CYS A 86 -19.06 -2.65 -1.95
N HIS A 87 -17.78 -2.96 -2.15
CA HIS A 87 -16.76 -2.90 -1.10
C HIS A 87 -16.61 -1.48 -0.52
N ALA A 88 -16.66 -0.44 -1.39
CA ALA A 88 -16.60 0.94 -0.90
C ALA A 88 -17.81 1.29 -0.04
N LEU A 89 -19.03 0.87 -0.45
CA LEU A 89 -20.27 1.10 0.30
C LEU A 89 -20.29 0.32 1.62
N GLU A 90 -19.92 -0.96 1.60
CA GLU A 90 -19.84 -1.79 2.81
C GLU A 90 -18.90 -1.18 3.85
N TYR A 91 -17.78 -0.63 3.38
CA TYR A 91 -16.82 0.04 4.25
C TYR A 91 -17.36 1.36 4.80
N ALA A 92 -18.08 2.13 3.97
CA ALA A 92 -18.73 3.37 4.39
C ALA A 92 -19.84 3.13 5.44
N ASP A 93 -20.55 2.00 5.33
CA ASP A 93 -21.59 1.55 6.27
C ASP A 93 -21.03 0.97 7.59
N GLY A 94 -19.70 0.99 7.78
CA GLY A 94 -19.03 0.45 8.96
C GLY A 94 -18.89 -1.08 8.98
N ARG A 95 -19.12 -1.77 7.87
CA ARG A 95 -18.87 -3.20 7.72
C ARG A 95 -17.38 -3.45 7.46
N THR A 96 -16.58 -3.15 8.45
CA THR A 96 -15.13 -3.41 8.41
C THR A 96 -14.82 -4.81 8.97
N PRO A 97 -13.61 -5.36 8.71
CA PRO A 97 -13.23 -6.65 9.25
C PRO A 97 -13.37 -6.74 10.78
N ALA A 98 -13.70 -7.92 11.27
CA ALA A 98 -14.02 -8.17 12.67
C ALA A 98 -12.92 -7.69 13.63
N HIS A 99 -13.34 -7.01 14.68
CA HIS A 99 -12.52 -6.59 15.81
C HIS A 99 -11.84 -7.77 16.51
N THR A 100 -10.58 -7.59 16.82
CA THR A 100 -9.86 -8.49 17.72
C THR A 100 -9.46 -7.73 18.98
N ASP A 101 -9.69 -8.34 20.19
CA ASP A 101 -9.29 -7.75 21.48
C ASP A 101 -7.75 -7.69 21.69
N ARG A 102 -6.98 -8.07 20.68
CA ARG A 102 -5.52 -8.03 20.71
C ARG A 102 -4.96 -6.69 20.26
N PRO A 103 -3.75 -6.33 20.66
CA PRO A 103 -3.03 -5.18 20.10
C PRO A 103 -2.91 -5.27 18.58
N ALA A 104 -3.06 -4.14 17.89
CA ALA A 104 -2.87 -4.06 16.44
C ALA A 104 -1.42 -4.37 16.06
N ARG A 105 -1.20 -5.07 14.95
CA ARG A 105 0.12 -5.47 14.48
C ARG A 105 0.50 -4.70 13.22
N LEU A 106 1.57 -3.91 13.31
CA LEU A 106 2.09 -3.11 12.21
C LEU A 106 3.43 -3.68 11.75
N LEU A 107 3.48 -4.18 10.51
CA LEU A 107 4.72 -4.58 9.86
C LEU A 107 5.36 -3.38 9.17
N CYS A 108 6.58 -3.03 9.54
CA CYS A 108 7.36 -1.96 8.90
C CYS A 108 8.49 -2.56 8.05
N ILE A 109 8.45 -2.31 6.74
CA ILE A 109 9.45 -2.78 5.77
C ILE A 109 10.24 -1.58 5.24
N TYR A 110 11.55 -1.71 5.23
CA TYR A 110 12.48 -0.71 4.70
C TYR A 110 13.77 -1.34 4.17
N ALA A 111 14.49 -0.60 3.34
CA ALA A 111 15.78 -1.03 2.78
C ALA A 111 16.80 0.11 2.90
N GLY A 112 17.10 0.53 4.13
CA GLY A 112 17.91 1.70 4.40
C GLY A 112 18.82 1.59 5.62
N ASN A 113 19.72 2.57 5.74
CA ASN A 113 20.52 2.71 6.95
C ASN A 113 19.67 3.35 8.05
N LYS A 114 19.39 2.60 9.11
CA LYS A 114 18.52 3.02 10.23
C LYS A 114 18.99 4.31 10.93
N GLN A 115 20.29 4.61 10.88
CA GLN A 115 20.88 5.76 11.57
C GLN A 115 21.01 7.01 10.70
N LYS A 116 21.04 6.87 9.37
CA LYS A 116 21.32 7.96 8.42
C LYS A 116 20.16 8.28 7.50
N SER A 117 19.25 7.32 7.24
CA SER A 117 18.13 7.52 6.33
C SER A 117 17.09 8.46 6.94
N ASN A 118 16.78 9.54 6.23
CA ASN A 118 15.75 10.51 6.63
C ASN A 118 14.38 9.85 6.85
N THR A 119 14.00 8.87 6.04
CA THR A 119 12.76 8.09 6.24
C THR A 119 12.76 7.31 7.54
N CYS A 120 13.89 6.63 7.86
CA CYS A 120 14.01 5.88 9.11
C CYS A 120 14.06 6.80 10.33
N LEU A 121 14.70 7.95 10.22
CA LEU A 121 14.76 8.94 11.31
C LEU A 121 13.39 9.55 11.58
N PHE A 122 12.62 9.90 10.54
CA PHE A 122 11.27 10.38 10.72
C PHE A 122 10.35 9.28 11.31
N TRP A 123 10.46 8.05 10.82
CA TRP A 123 9.76 6.91 11.42
C TRP A 123 10.08 6.75 12.92
N LYS A 124 11.34 6.92 13.30
CA LYS A 124 11.74 6.89 14.73
C LYS A 124 11.01 7.97 15.56
N LEU A 125 10.78 9.16 14.99
CA LEU A 125 9.97 10.20 15.65
C LEU A 125 8.50 9.78 15.75
N VAL A 126 7.90 9.27 14.66
CA VAL A 126 6.52 8.79 14.66
C VAL A 126 6.29 7.72 15.72
N ARG A 127 7.22 6.78 15.86
CA ARG A 127 7.12 5.70 16.85
C ARG A 127 7.03 6.18 18.29
N LYS A 128 7.64 7.33 18.64
CA LYS A 128 7.54 7.90 20.01
C LYS A 128 6.08 8.20 20.43
N PHE A 129 5.19 8.42 19.45
CA PHE A 129 3.78 8.75 19.67
C PHE A 129 2.84 7.56 19.49
N LEU A 130 3.34 6.38 19.15
CA LEU A 130 2.55 5.16 19.04
C LEU A 130 2.60 4.38 20.38
N PRO A 131 1.45 4.01 20.97
CA PRO A 131 1.41 3.29 22.24
C PRO A 131 1.84 1.84 22.06
N GLU A 132 2.88 1.43 22.77
CA GLU A 132 3.46 0.08 22.66
C GLU A 132 2.56 -1.02 23.23
N ASP A 133 1.67 -0.67 24.15
CA ASP A 133 0.68 -1.58 24.73
C ASP A 133 -0.48 -1.92 23.77
N LYS A 134 -0.71 -1.06 22.77
CA LYS A 134 -1.83 -1.19 21.80
C LYS A 134 -1.42 -1.48 20.37
N ILE A 135 -0.17 -1.20 20.03
CA ILE A 135 0.37 -1.40 18.67
C ILE A 135 1.71 -2.12 18.74
N VAL A 136 1.72 -3.38 18.33
CA VAL A 136 2.94 -4.18 18.21
C VAL A 136 3.58 -3.91 16.85
N ILE A 137 4.80 -3.37 16.85
CA ILE A 137 5.53 -3.02 15.64
C ILE A 137 6.64 -4.04 15.39
N ARG A 138 6.58 -4.72 14.24
CA ARG A 138 7.67 -5.56 13.73
C ARG A 138 8.37 -4.83 12.58
N GLU A 139 9.69 -4.62 12.71
CA GLU A 139 10.52 -3.97 11.68
C GLU A 139 11.40 -5.00 10.97
N ILE A 140 11.38 -5.01 9.63
CA ILE A 140 12.27 -5.83 8.81
C ILE A 140 13.03 -4.94 7.85
N ASN A 141 14.37 -4.99 7.92
CA ASN A 141 15.25 -4.26 7.04
C ASN A 141 15.75 -5.15 5.89
N LEU A 142 15.42 -4.77 4.66
CA LEU A 142 15.79 -5.49 3.44
C LEU A 142 17.08 -4.95 2.78
N ARG A 143 17.90 -4.21 3.52
CA ARG A 143 19.05 -3.50 2.94
C ARG A 143 20.13 -4.39 2.35
N ASN A 144 20.37 -5.56 2.92
CA ASN A 144 21.67 -6.23 2.79
C ASN A 144 21.75 -7.24 1.64
N GLY A 145 21.11 -7.00 0.50
CA GLY A 145 21.33 -7.82 -0.69
C GLY A 145 20.84 -9.28 -0.66
N GLU A 146 20.32 -9.71 0.48
CA GLU A 146 19.76 -11.07 0.67
C GLU A 146 18.35 -11.23 0.08
N VAL A 147 17.83 -10.18 -0.52
CA VAL A 147 16.51 -10.18 -1.17
C VAL A 147 16.70 -10.43 -2.67
N ALA A 148 16.63 -11.67 -3.08
CA ALA A 148 16.53 -11.99 -4.50
C ALA A 148 15.21 -11.45 -5.06
N ASP A 149 15.23 -10.86 -6.26
CA ASP A 149 14.01 -10.42 -6.95
C ASP A 149 13.21 -11.62 -7.47
N CYS A 150 12.01 -11.37 -7.93
CA CYS A 150 11.18 -12.34 -8.64
C CYS A 150 11.75 -12.57 -10.04
N LEU A 151 12.18 -13.79 -10.34
CA LEU A 151 12.75 -14.15 -11.65
C LEU A 151 11.70 -14.67 -12.65
N GLY A 152 10.39 -14.51 -12.36
CA GLY A 152 9.33 -14.86 -13.30
C GLY A 152 9.22 -16.37 -13.54
N CYS A 153 9.08 -17.17 -12.49
CA CYS A 153 8.83 -18.62 -12.63
C CYS A 153 7.59 -18.89 -13.49
N PRO A 154 7.53 -20.03 -14.21
CA PRO A 154 6.31 -20.53 -14.80
C PRO A 154 5.16 -20.53 -13.80
N PHE A 155 3.93 -20.31 -14.30
CA PHE A 155 2.77 -20.13 -13.44
C PHE A 155 2.57 -21.31 -12.46
N GLU A 156 2.70 -22.52 -12.96
CA GLU A 156 2.50 -23.77 -12.20
C GLU A 156 3.53 -23.91 -11.08
N VAL A 157 4.78 -23.55 -11.34
CA VAL A 157 5.87 -23.56 -10.35
C VAL A 157 5.59 -22.51 -9.27
N CYS A 158 5.20 -21.29 -9.67
CA CYS A 158 4.86 -20.24 -8.72
C CYS A 158 3.66 -20.63 -7.87
N LEU A 159 2.62 -21.25 -8.46
CA LEU A 159 1.42 -21.72 -7.76
C LEU A 159 1.77 -22.80 -6.74
N HIS A 160 2.57 -23.81 -7.12
CA HIS A 160 2.99 -24.89 -6.22
C HIS A 160 3.65 -24.39 -4.92
N TYR A 161 4.58 -23.42 -5.03
CA TYR A 161 5.19 -22.81 -3.84
C TYR A 161 4.22 -21.91 -3.08
N SER A 162 3.38 -21.19 -3.80
CA SER A 162 2.37 -20.30 -3.24
C SER A 162 1.35 -21.04 -2.35
N GLU A 163 0.91 -22.23 -2.74
CA GLU A 163 0.02 -23.10 -1.96
C GLU A 163 0.60 -23.46 -0.59
N LYS A 164 1.92 -23.53 -0.49
CA LYS A 164 2.67 -23.76 0.75
C LYS A 164 2.99 -22.47 1.51
N GLY A 165 2.48 -21.30 1.07
CA GLY A 165 2.81 -19.98 1.64
C GLY A 165 4.28 -19.62 1.44
N SER A 166 4.91 -20.10 0.35
CA SER A 166 6.35 -19.99 0.09
C SER A 166 6.63 -19.44 -1.30
N CYS A 167 7.91 -19.25 -1.60
CA CYS A 167 8.44 -18.88 -2.90
C CYS A 167 9.72 -19.70 -3.16
N PHE A 168 9.94 -20.15 -4.39
CA PHE A 168 11.11 -20.94 -4.79
C PHE A 168 12.44 -20.35 -4.29
N TYR A 169 12.55 -19.03 -4.32
CA TYR A 169 13.80 -18.32 -3.96
C TYR A 169 14.02 -18.15 -2.44
N GLY A 170 13.14 -18.67 -1.58
CA GLY A 170 13.35 -18.70 -0.12
C GLY A 170 13.79 -17.37 0.50
N GLY A 171 14.73 -17.45 1.45
CA GLY A 171 15.41 -16.34 2.09
C GLY A 171 14.47 -15.48 2.96
N VAL A 172 14.92 -14.27 3.29
CA VAL A 172 14.22 -13.34 4.20
C VAL A 172 12.74 -13.13 3.87
N MET A 173 12.37 -13.20 2.58
CA MET A 173 10.97 -13.07 2.17
C MET A 173 10.09 -14.19 2.72
N VAL A 174 10.54 -15.43 2.62
CA VAL A 174 9.79 -16.61 3.07
C VAL A 174 9.91 -16.80 4.58
N GLU A 175 11.11 -16.59 5.11
CA GLU A 175 11.43 -16.89 6.51
C GLU A 175 10.91 -15.83 7.48
N GLN A 176 10.88 -14.56 7.06
CA GLN A 176 10.54 -13.45 7.96
C GLN A 176 9.37 -12.61 7.46
N VAL A 177 9.38 -12.20 6.17
CA VAL A 177 8.40 -11.24 5.65
C VAL A 177 7.02 -11.84 5.52
N TYR A 178 6.89 -13.03 4.91
CA TYR A 178 5.59 -13.65 4.70
C TYR A 178 4.87 -13.97 6.01
N PRO A 179 5.51 -14.61 7.02
CA PRO A 179 4.86 -14.82 8.30
C PRO A 179 4.47 -13.52 9.00
N ALA A 180 5.36 -12.51 8.99
CA ALA A 180 5.08 -11.22 9.59
C ALA A 180 3.92 -10.49 8.92
N LEU A 181 3.83 -10.55 7.59
CA LEU A 181 2.75 -9.92 6.83
C LEU A 181 1.41 -10.63 7.05
N LEU A 182 1.41 -11.97 7.12
CA LEU A 182 0.20 -12.73 7.43
C LEU A 182 -0.40 -12.36 8.78
N GLU A 183 0.45 -12.18 9.78
CA GLU A 183 0.06 -11.81 11.15
C GLU A 183 -0.30 -10.32 11.32
N SER A 184 0.09 -9.45 10.38
CA SER A 184 -0.09 -8.01 10.52
C SER A 184 -1.49 -7.54 10.12
N ASP A 185 -1.95 -6.46 10.73
CA ASP A 185 -3.16 -5.71 10.37
C ASP A 185 -2.83 -4.57 9.40
N ALA A 186 -1.57 -4.12 9.40
CA ALA A 186 -1.11 -3.06 8.53
C ALA A 186 0.34 -3.25 8.07
N LEU A 187 0.63 -2.71 6.90
CA LEU A 187 1.96 -2.61 6.30
C LEU A 187 2.40 -1.14 6.25
N MET A 188 3.58 -0.84 6.78
CA MET A 188 4.28 0.43 6.65
C MET A 188 5.48 0.27 5.72
N ILE A 189 5.55 1.05 4.66
CA ILE A 189 6.72 1.10 3.77
C ILE A 189 7.51 2.39 4.02
N LEU A 190 8.79 2.26 4.36
CA LEU A 190 9.70 3.42 4.42
C LEU A 190 10.52 3.46 3.14
N SER A 191 10.25 4.43 2.28
CA SER A 191 10.91 4.55 0.98
C SER A 191 11.57 5.93 0.80
N PRO A 192 12.90 6.02 0.86
CA PRO A 192 13.58 7.18 0.30
C PRO A 192 13.41 7.19 -1.22
N ASN A 193 13.40 8.38 -1.80
CA ASN A 193 13.38 8.53 -3.25
C ASN A 193 14.80 8.30 -3.81
N TYR A 194 14.93 7.30 -4.68
CA TYR A 194 16.13 7.04 -5.47
C TYR A 194 15.78 7.07 -6.96
N ASN A 195 16.13 8.16 -7.62
CA ASN A 195 15.85 8.35 -9.06
C ASN A 195 14.36 8.14 -9.41
N ASP A 196 13.49 8.78 -8.65
CA ASP A 196 12.02 8.71 -8.81
C ASP A 196 11.44 7.28 -8.75
N SER A 197 12.10 6.42 -7.97
CA SER A 197 11.67 5.03 -7.75
C SER A 197 11.93 4.57 -6.33
N VAL A 198 11.22 3.53 -5.92
CA VAL A 198 11.55 2.79 -4.69
C VAL A 198 12.88 2.06 -4.87
N SER A 199 13.58 1.76 -3.77
CA SER A 199 14.83 1.01 -3.84
C SER A 199 14.64 -0.39 -4.42
N ALA A 200 15.68 -0.97 -5.02
CA ALA A 200 15.66 -2.29 -5.65
C ALA A 200 15.10 -3.37 -4.70
N ASN A 201 15.52 -3.38 -3.44
CA ASN A 201 15.05 -4.38 -2.47
C ASN A 201 13.58 -4.20 -2.07
N ILE A 202 13.05 -2.98 -2.07
CA ILE A 202 11.61 -2.71 -1.89
C ILE A 202 10.84 -3.18 -3.13
N MET A 203 11.38 -2.98 -4.33
CA MET A 203 10.76 -3.50 -5.55
C MET A 203 10.76 -5.04 -5.56
N ALA A 204 11.86 -5.68 -5.18
CA ALA A 204 11.95 -7.12 -5.03
C ALA A 204 10.93 -7.66 -4.01
N PHE A 205 10.75 -6.98 -2.87
CA PHE A 205 9.68 -7.27 -1.92
C PHE A 205 8.31 -7.23 -2.60
N ILE A 206 7.97 -6.14 -3.28
CA ILE A 206 6.68 -5.96 -3.98
C ILE A 206 6.45 -7.07 -5.02
N ASN A 207 7.46 -7.36 -5.84
CA ASN A 207 7.39 -8.39 -6.87
C ASN A 207 7.13 -9.78 -6.27
N ARG A 208 7.83 -10.10 -5.18
CA ARG A 208 7.71 -11.41 -4.52
C ARG A 208 6.45 -11.58 -3.69
N LEU A 209 5.75 -10.51 -3.30
CA LEU A 209 4.41 -10.61 -2.72
C LEU A 209 3.42 -11.33 -3.63
N THR A 210 3.69 -11.42 -4.94
CA THR A 210 2.83 -12.14 -5.89
C THR A 210 2.64 -13.61 -5.49
N ALA A 211 3.67 -14.27 -4.95
CA ALA A 211 3.55 -15.65 -4.49
C ALA A 211 2.56 -15.76 -3.31
N LEU A 212 2.65 -14.87 -2.34
CA LEU A 212 1.74 -14.88 -1.19
C LEU A 212 0.33 -14.42 -1.55
N TYR A 213 0.19 -13.42 -2.42
CA TYR A 213 -1.09 -12.86 -2.88
C TYR A 213 -1.94 -13.88 -3.66
N ARG A 214 -1.35 -14.92 -4.26
CA ARG A 214 -2.10 -16.01 -4.90
C ARG A 214 -2.93 -16.83 -3.91
N LYS A 215 -2.56 -16.83 -2.65
CA LYS A 215 -3.19 -17.63 -1.58
C LYS A 215 -3.98 -16.77 -0.59
N VAL A 216 -3.55 -15.54 -0.36
CA VAL A 216 -4.08 -14.67 0.68
C VAL A 216 -4.46 -13.34 0.09
N ASP A 217 -5.67 -12.89 0.39
CA ASP A 217 -6.14 -11.55 0.08
C ASP A 217 -5.59 -10.55 1.11
N PHE A 218 -5.18 -9.38 0.64
CA PHE A 218 -4.69 -8.29 1.49
C PHE A 218 -5.71 -7.17 1.70
N LYS A 219 -6.95 -7.32 1.24
CA LYS A 219 -8.00 -6.28 1.31
C LYS A 219 -8.26 -5.78 2.74
N ASP A 220 -8.05 -6.66 3.71
CA ASP A 220 -8.24 -6.39 5.13
C ASP A 220 -6.95 -5.94 5.83
N LYS A 221 -5.94 -5.48 5.08
CA LYS A 221 -4.69 -4.94 5.60
C LYS A 221 -4.49 -3.50 5.16
N LEU A 222 -4.24 -2.61 6.12
CA LEU A 222 -4.00 -1.20 5.84
C LEU A 222 -2.59 -0.98 5.26
N LEU A 223 -2.47 -0.08 4.30
CA LEU A 223 -1.19 0.36 3.75
C LEU A 223 -0.86 1.77 4.22
N PHE A 224 0.29 1.93 4.85
CA PHE A 224 0.90 3.22 5.17
C PHE A 224 2.25 3.35 4.51
N SER A 225 2.69 4.57 4.25
CA SER A 225 4.04 4.81 3.76
C SER A 225 4.61 6.16 4.21
N ILE A 226 5.93 6.19 4.40
CA ILE A 226 6.72 7.39 4.56
C ILE A 226 7.66 7.48 3.36
N VAL A 227 7.54 8.55 2.58
CA VAL A 227 8.39 8.86 1.42
C VAL A 227 9.18 10.13 1.73
N VAL A 228 10.50 10.07 1.59
CA VAL A 228 11.36 11.26 1.72
C VAL A 228 12.18 11.40 0.45
N SER A 229 12.01 12.55 -0.22
CA SER A 229 12.79 12.95 -1.40
C SER A 229 13.81 14.01 -1.04
N GLY A 230 14.91 14.07 -1.79
CA GLY A 230 15.90 15.13 -1.62
C GLY A 230 15.31 16.51 -1.93
N TYR A 231 14.56 16.61 -3.02
CA TYR A 231 13.96 17.85 -3.51
C TYR A 231 12.52 17.66 -3.98
N SER A 232 12.29 16.77 -4.93
CA SER A 232 10.99 16.51 -5.58
C SER A 232 10.76 15.03 -5.84
N GLY A 233 9.64 14.65 -6.47
CA GLY A 233 9.35 13.29 -6.89
C GLY A 233 8.75 12.38 -5.81
N SER A 234 8.40 12.89 -4.63
CA SER A 234 7.70 12.09 -3.61
C SER A 234 6.35 11.58 -4.08
N ASP A 235 5.66 12.35 -4.90
CA ASP A 235 4.40 12.01 -5.55
C ASP A 235 4.55 10.82 -6.52
N ILE A 236 5.64 10.78 -7.29
CA ILE A 236 5.94 9.66 -8.20
C ILE A 236 6.05 8.34 -7.41
N LEU A 237 6.77 8.35 -6.29
CA LEU A 237 6.88 7.17 -5.43
C LEU A 237 5.55 6.82 -4.77
N ALA A 238 4.80 7.81 -4.30
CA ALA A 238 3.48 7.59 -3.71
C ALA A 238 2.54 6.91 -4.72
N GLU A 239 2.48 7.40 -5.96
CA GLU A 239 1.73 6.80 -7.04
C GLU A 239 2.23 5.38 -7.38
N GLN A 240 3.54 5.13 -7.34
CA GLN A 240 4.13 3.80 -7.56
C GLN A 240 3.69 2.81 -6.47
N LEU A 241 3.72 3.20 -5.21
CA LEU A 241 3.30 2.37 -4.08
C LEU A 241 1.79 2.09 -4.13
N ILE A 242 0.96 3.09 -4.46
CA ILE A 242 -0.47 2.92 -4.68
C ILE A 242 -0.73 1.91 -5.79
N SER A 243 -0.12 2.08 -6.96
CA SER A 243 -0.29 1.18 -8.08
C SER A 243 0.14 -0.25 -7.75
N SER A 244 1.29 -0.39 -7.09
CA SER A 244 1.90 -1.69 -6.81
C SER A 244 1.20 -2.46 -5.69
N LEU A 245 0.76 -1.79 -4.63
CA LEU A 245 0.25 -2.42 -3.42
C LEU A 245 -1.28 -2.30 -3.29
N HIS A 246 -1.87 -1.15 -3.55
CA HIS A 246 -3.32 -1.01 -3.50
C HIS A 246 -3.98 -1.65 -4.74
N PHE A 247 -3.64 -1.24 -5.97
CA PHE A 247 -4.28 -1.81 -7.17
C PHE A 247 -3.91 -3.26 -7.44
N ASN A 248 -2.62 -3.60 -7.38
CA ASN A 248 -2.16 -4.92 -7.80
C ASN A 248 -2.15 -5.96 -6.69
N LYS A 249 -2.29 -5.58 -5.42
CA LYS A 249 -2.28 -6.48 -4.26
C LYS A 249 -3.47 -6.31 -3.33
N GLY A 250 -4.31 -5.31 -3.55
CA GLY A 250 -5.57 -5.13 -2.83
C GLY A 250 -5.45 -4.57 -1.42
N PHE A 251 -4.30 -4.03 -0.99
CA PHE A 251 -4.21 -3.37 0.33
C PHE A 251 -5.18 -2.19 0.43
N ALA A 252 -5.81 -2.03 1.58
CA ALA A 252 -6.65 -0.86 1.85
C ALA A 252 -5.78 0.38 2.10
N LEU A 253 -6.15 1.51 1.50
CA LEU A 253 -5.42 2.77 1.60
C LEU A 253 -6.20 3.75 2.48
N PRO A 254 -5.90 3.84 3.79
CA PRO A 254 -6.61 4.73 4.70
C PRO A 254 -6.38 6.21 4.35
N ALA A 255 -7.25 7.09 4.82
CA ALA A 255 -7.11 8.53 4.61
C ALA A 255 -5.69 9.02 4.97
N HIS A 256 -5.06 9.78 4.08
CA HIS A 256 -3.70 10.29 4.27
C HIS A 256 -2.64 9.20 4.56
N ALA A 257 -2.76 8.06 3.91
CA ALA A 257 -1.90 6.89 4.14
C ALA A 257 -0.41 7.16 3.90
N ILE A 258 -0.08 8.06 2.95
CA ILE A 258 1.30 8.31 2.55
C ILE A 258 1.76 9.67 3.06
N ARG A 259 2.75 9.67 3.95
CA ARG A 259 3.42 10.89 4.39
C ARG A 259 4.62 11.18 3.50
N MET A 260 4.59 12.32 2.82
CA MET A 260 5.66 12.80 1.96
C MET A 260 6.41 13.94 2.63
N LEU A 261 7.74 13.91 2.61
CA LEU A 261 8.62 14.91 3.21
C LEU A 261 9.81 15.19 2.29
N THR A 262 10.48 16.31 2.51
CA THR A 262 11.66 16.71 1.75
C THR A 262 12.85 16.92 2.69
N ALA A 263 13.91 16.16 2.48
CA ALA A 263 15.19 16.32 3.16
C ALA A 263 16.30 15.62 2.37
N ASN A 264 17.31 16.37 1.92
CA ASN A 264 18.39 15.85 1.08
C ASN A 264 19.51 15.20 1.90
N ASP A 265 20.09 15.96 2.82
CA ASP A 265 21.26 15.50 3.54
C ASP A 265 20.94 14.42 4.59
N PRO A 266 21.85 13.46 4.84
CA PRO A 266 21.64 12.46 5.88
C PRO A 266 21.37 13.11 7.25
N GLY A 267 20.21 12.82 7.82
CA GLY A 267 19.76 13.41 9.09
C GLY A 267 19.11 14.78 8.96
N GLY A 268 19.10 15.39 7.77
CA GLY A 268 18.51 16.70 7.53
C GLY A 268 17.02 16.81 7.91
N ILE A 269 16.30 15.70 7.89
CA ILE A 269 14.90 15.65 8.31
C ILE A 269 14.70 16.14 9.76
N LEU A 270 15.66 15.91 10.65
CA LEU A 270 15.55 16.31 12.05
C LEU A 270 15.64 17.82 12.27
N SER A 271 16.16 18.54 11.28
CA SER A 271 16.24 20.01 11.28
C SER A 271 15.07 20.69 10.57
N CYS A 272 14.15 19.91 10.02
CA CYS A 272 12.95 20.47 9.37
C CYS A 272 12.03 21.11 10.41
N LYS A 273 11.46 22.27 10.03
CA LYS A 273 10.53 22.98 10.90
C LYS A 273 9.34 22.08 11.28
N ASP A 274 8.95 22.13 12.53
CA ASP A 274 7.79 21.42 13.09
C ASP A 274 7.79 19.89 12.88
N ILE A 275 8.94 19.26 12.64
CA ILE A 275 9.05 17.84 12.29
C ILE A 275 8.48 16.90 13.35
N GLU A 276 8.60 17.23 14.64
CA GLU A 276 8.01 16.43 15.71
C GLU A 276 6.49 16.53 15.74
N LYS A 277 5.93 17.72 15.44
CA LYS A 277 4.48 17.91 15.28
C LYS A 277 3.95 17.11 14.09
N GLU A 278 4.68 17.12 12.98
CA GLU A 278 4.36 16.32 11.80
C GLU A 278 4.36 14.82 12.13
N ALA A 279 5.33 14.37 12.91
CA ALA A 279 5.42 12.98 13.35
C ALA A 279 4.25 12.61 14.27
N ALA A 280 3.88 13.49 15.21
CA ALA A 280 2.74 13.30 16.10
C ALA A 280 1.42 13.22 15.32
N VAL A 281 1.19 14.13 14.37
CA VAL A 281 0.00 14.14 13.50
C VAL A 281 -0.10 12.84 12.70
N TYR A 282 0.99 12.37 12.12
CA TYR A 282 0.98 11.12 11.35
C TYR A 282 0.76 9.90 12.24
N ALA A 283 1.34 9.87 13.44
CA ALA A 283 1.11 8.82 14.43
C ALA A 283 -0.39 8.76 14.84
N GLU A 284 -1.04 9.91 15.05
CA GLU A 284 -2.47 9.95 15.35
C GLU A 284 -3.32 9.38 14.19
N ARG A 285 -2.95 9.67 12.95
CA ARG A 285 -3.62 9.08 11.76
C ARG A 285 -3.47 7.56 11.74
N ILE A 286 -2.26 7.05 11.99
CA ILE A 286 -2.00 5.60 12.07
C ILE A 286 -2.86 4.98 13.18
N LYS A 287 -2.85 5.54 14.39
CA LYS A 287 -3.64 5.06 15.53
C LYS A 287 -5.13 5.05 15.22
N LYS A 288 -5.67 6.17 14.76
CA LYS A 288 -7.09 6.30 14.43
C LYS A 288 -7.51 5.22 13.43
N ASN A 289 -6.76 5.05 12.35
CA ASN A 289 -7.10 4.06 11.32
C ASN A 289 -6.98 2.63 11.85
N LEU A 290 -5.92 2.28 12.58
CA LEU A 290 -5.77 0.95 13.17
C LEU A 290 -6.87 0.62 14.17
N TYR A 291 -7.28 1.59 14.99
CA TYR A 291 -8.34 1.36 15.99
C TYR A 291 -9.73 1.32 15.39
N THR A 292 -10.00 2.14 14.37
CA THR A 292 -11.30 2.10 13.67
C THR A 292 -11.40 0.81 12.87
N PHE A 293 -10.32 0.40 12.21
CA PHE A 293 -10.24 -0.85 11.45
C PHE A 293 -10.40 -2.08 12.35
N ASN A 294 -9.97 -2.00 13.62
CA ASN A 294 -10.12 -3.06 14.61
C ASN A 294 -11.40 -2.95 15.45
N LYS A 295 -12.24 -1.90 15.31
CA LYS A 295 -13.41 -1.66 16.20
C LYS A 295 -14.75 -2.10 15.62
N ASN A 296 -14.82 -2.44 14.36
CA ASN A 296 -16.03 -2.87 13.66
C ASN A 296 -15.85 -4.33 13.21
#